data_814b437f10e9dd4ae286dc5c83c88e40
#
_entry.id   814b437f10e9dd4ae286dc5c83c88e40
#
_cell.length_a   1.000
_cell.length_b   1.000
_cell.length_c   1.000
_cell.angle_alpha   90.00
_cell.angle_beta   90.00
_cell.angle_gamma   90.00
#
_symmetry.space_group_name_H-M   'P 1'
#
loop_
_entity.id
_entity.type
_entity.pdbx_description
1 polymer ?
#
loop_
_entity_poly.entity_id
_entity_poly.type
_entity_poly.pdbx_seq_one_letter_code
_entity_poly.pdbx_strand_id
1 'polypeptide(L)'
;MTSISISNQRRIVEMAAVILTATGKFIFMDHLNLRLPFVVAAIILWAGYIIYRNNTKKGIIKYWGFRTDNFKIVLRKVLPFGLLSVIAFFCIGLYQGSINITWHIIPILILYPAWGIIQQFLLIALTAGNMQDLKGQRLNKTIIILFSALLFASVHFPF
;
A
#
# COMPACT_ATOMS: atom_id res chain seq x y z
N MET A 1 -23.19 -8.99 9.79
CA MET A 1 -21.83 -9.07 9.23
C MET A 1 -21.22 -10.38 9.69
N THR A 2 -20.93 -11.30 8.78
CA THR A 2 -20.21 -12.54 9.13
C THR A 2 -18.80 -12.17 9.57
N SER A 3 -18.48 -12.40 10.84
CA SER A 3 -17.14 -12.17 11.38
C SER A 3 -16.17 -13.14 10.71
N ILE A 4 -15.26 -12.60 9.91
CA ILE A 4 -14.20 -13.39 9.29
C ILE A 4 -13.17 -13.72 10.37
N SER A 5 -13.11 -15.00 10.78
CA SER A 5 -12.10 -15.43 11.74
C SER A 5 -10.77 -15.68 11.01
N ILE A 6 -9.74 -14.94 11.38
CA ILE A 6 -8.33 -15.15 10.97
C ILE A 6 -7.55 -15.50 12.23
N SER A 7 -6.68 -16.53 12.16
CA SER A 7 -5.85 -16.93 13.28
C SER A 7 -4.76 -15.89 13.57
N ASN A 8 -4.36 -15.74 14.83
CA ASN A 8 -3.26 -14.84 15.22
C ASN A 8 -1.95 -15.20 14.51
N GLN A 9 -1.68 -16.48 14.33
CA GLN A 9 -0.49 -16.94 13.59
C GLN A 9 -0.46 -16.37 12.17
N ARG A 10 -1.61 -16.43 11.45
CA ARG A 10 -1.70 -15.87 10.10
C ARG A 10 -1.47 -14.35 10.11
N ARG A 11 -2.04 -13.63 11.07
CA ARG A 11 -1.84 -12.18 11.21
C ARG A 11 -0.38 -11.83 11.41
N ILE A 12 0.32 -12.57 12.28
CA ILE A 12 1.75 -12.38 12.55
C ILE A 12 2.57 -12.65 11.28
N VAL A 13 2.27 -13.73 10.55
CA VAL A 13 2.96 -14.06 9.30
C VAL A 13 2.74 -12.97 8.24
N GLU A 14 1.52 -12.45 8.11
CA GLU A 14 1.21 -11.36 7.19
C GLU A 14 1.99 -10.09 7.55
N MET A 15 2.04 -9.69 8.83
CA MET A 15 2.83 -8.55 9.28
C MET A 15 4.34 -8.76 9.06
N ALA A 16 4.85 -9.94 9.36
CA ALA A 16 6.25 -10.29 9.11
C ALA A 16 6.60 -10.19 7.60
N ALA A 17 5.71 -10.65 6.72
CA ALA A 17 5.89 -10.54 5.28
C ALA A 17 5.91 -9.07 4.81
N VAL A 18 5.09 -8.19 5.43
CA VAL A 18 5.15 -6.74 5.15
C VAL A 18 6.49 -6.15 5.57
N ILE A 19 6.98 -6.49 6.77
CA ILE A 19 8.30 -6.03 7.26
C ILE A 19 9.42 -6.53 6.34
N LEU A 20 9.37 -7.78 5.90
CA LEU A 20 10.33 -8.33 4.94
C LEU A 20 10.29 -7.59 3.59
N THR A 21 9.11 -7.22 3.12
CA THR A 21 8.98 -6.40 1.90
C THR A 21 9.59 -5.02 2.11
N ALA A 22 9.35 -4.39 3.26
CA ALA A 22 9.94 -3.11 3.63
C ALA A 22 11.48 -3.19 3.70
N THR A 23 12.02 -4.23 4.34
CA THR A 23 13.47 -4.49 4.40
C THR A 23 14.06 -4.77 3.01
N GLY A 24 13.33 -5.54 2.19
CA GLY A 24 13.71 -5.83 0.82
C GLY A 24 13.88 -4.57 -0.03
N LYS A 25 13.07 -3.53 0.21
CA LYS A 25 13.23 -2.22 -0.46
C LYS A 25 14.66 -1.69 -0.29
N PHE A 26 15.18 -1.67 0.93
CA PHE A 26 16.53 -1.16 1.18
C PHE A 26 17.61 -1.98 0.49
N ILE A 27 17.48 -3.31 0.51
CA ILE A 27 18.46 -4.20 -0.13
C ILE A 27 18.39 -4.07 -1.64
N PHE A 28 17.22 -4.25 -2.23
CA PHE A 28 17.09 -4.34 -3.68
C PHE A 28 17.06 -2.98 -4.37
N MET A 29 16.37 -1.98 -3.81
CA MET A 29 16.24 -0.68 -4.47
C MET A 29 17.42 0.24 -4.16
N ASP A 30 17.88 0.28 -2.91
CA ASP A 30 18.85 1.27 -2.47
C ASP A 30 20.28 0.72 -2.57
N HIS A 31 20.53 -0.55 -2.20
CA HIS A 31 21.86 -1.14 -2.25
C HIS A 31 22.18 -1.78 -3.61
N LEU A 32 21.27 -2.58 -4.17
CA LEU A 32 21.48 -3.28 -5.46
C LEU A 32 21.02 -2.49 -6.69
N ASN A 33 20.38 -1.33 -6.50
CA ASN A 33 19.85 -0.47 -7.56
C ASN A 33 18.82 -1.15 -8.49
N LEU A 34 18.14 -2.19 -8.00
CA LEU A 34 17.15 -2.98 -8.72
C LEU A 34 15.71 -2.47 -8.46
N ARG A 35 15.50 -1.15 -8.62
CA ARG A 35 14.22 -0.49 -8.29
C ARG A 35 13.04 -1.06 -9.04
N LEU A 36 13.11 -1.05 -10.38
CA LEU A 36 12.00 -1.52 -11.22
C LEU A 36 11.72 -3.03 -11.05
N PRO A 37 12.71 -3.94 -11.10
CA PRO A 37 12.49 -5.35 -10.84
C PRO A 37 11.86 -5.62 -9.47
N PHE A 38 12.31 -4.94 -8.41
CA PHE A 38 11.74 -5.10 -7.07
C PHE A 38 10.26 -4.69 -7.01
N VAL A 39 9.93 -3.50 -7.54
CA VAL A 39 8.55 -2.99 -7.54
C VAL A 39 7.63 -3.93 -8.31
N VAL A 40 8.03 -4.37 -9.51
CA VAL A 40 7.24 -5.29 -10.33
C VAL A 40 7.06 -6.64 -9.61
N ALA A 41 8.12 -7.21 -9.06
CA ALA A 41 8.05 -8.47 -8.33
C ALA A 41 7.14 -8.35 -7.10
N ALA A 42 7.27 -7.27 -6.33
CA ALA A 42 6.43 -7.03 -5.15
C ALA A 42 4.94 -6.86 -5.53
N ILE A 43 4.63 -6.13 -6.60
CA ILE A 43 3.25 -6.01 -7.11
C ILE A 43 2.69 -7.39 -7.48
N ILE A 44 3.43 -8.19 -8.24
CA ILE A 44 2.99 -9.52 -8.69
C ILE A 44 2.77 -10.45 -7.49
N LEU A 45 3.71 -10.50 -6.56
CA LEU A 45 3.63 -11.37 -5.37
C LEU A 45 2.44 -10.99 -4.49
N TRP A 46 2.25 -9.71 -4.19
CA TRP A 46 1.14 -9.27 -3.35
C TRP A 46 -0.21 -9.34 -4.05
N ALA A 47 -0.29 -9.05 -5.34
CA ALA A 47 -1.51 -9.27 -6.12
C ALA A 47 -1.87 -10.77 -6.15
N GLY A 48 -0.89 -11.64 -6.37
CA GLY A 48 -1.08 -13.09 -6.28
C GLY A 48 -1.57 -13.53 -4.90
N TYR A 49 -1.00 -12.96 -3.82
CA TYR A 49 -1.46 -13.22 -2.45
C TYR A 49 -2.92 -12.78 -2.24
N ILE A 50 -3.30 -11.59 -2.72
CA ILE A 50 -4.68 -11.08 -2.63
C ILE A 50 -5.63 -12.03 -3.35
N ILE A 51 -5.31 -12.46 -4.57
CA ILE A 51 -6.11 -13.40 -5.37
C ILE A 51 -6.23 -14.74 -4.63
N TYR A 52 -5.13 -15.30 -4.18
CA TYR A 52 -5.11 -16.54 -3.40
C TYR A 52 -6.03 -16.46 -2.18
N ARG A 53 -5.94 -15.39 -1.42
CA ARG A 53 -6.76 -15.20 -0.22
C ARG A 53 -8.25 -14.99 -0.54
N ASN A 54 -8.55 -14.29 -1.62
CA ASN A 54 -9.93 -14.12 -2.08
C ASN A 54 -10.56 -15.46 -2.47
N ASN A 55 -9.81 -16.34 -3.12
CA ASN A 55 -10.28 -17.65 -3.52
C ASN A 55 -10.45 -18.62 -2.35
N THR A 56 -9.58 -18.49 -1.32
CA THR A 56 -9.62 -19.38 -0.14
C THR A 56 -10.58 -18.89 0.95
N LYS A 57 -10.88 -17.58 1.01
CA LYS A 57 -11.73 -17.00 2.06
C LYS A 57 -12.68 -15.94 1.51
N LYS A 58 -13.92 -16.35 1.26
CA LYS A 58 -14.96 -15.44 0.78
C LYS A 58 -15.14 -14.22 1.70
N GLY A 59 -15.18 -13.03 1.10
CA GLY A 59 -15.38 -11.77 1.81
C GLY A 59 -14.10 -11.14 2.39
N ILE A 60 -12.92 -11.75 2.24
CA ILE A 60 -11.65 -11.23 2.75
C ILE A 60 -11.32 -9.86 2.15
N ILE A 61 -11.61 -9.64 0.88
CA ILE A 61 -11.39 -8.37 0.18
C ILE A 61 -12.15 -7.23 0.86
N LYS A 62 -13.42 -7.47 1.22
CA LYS A 62 -14.25 -6.49 1.93
C LYS A 62 -13.77 -6.28 3.36
N TYR A 63 -13.32 -7.35 4.03
CA TYR A 63 -12.71 -7.27 5.36
C TYR A 63 -11.45 -6.40 5.36
N TRP A 64 -10.62 -6.48 4.33
CA TRP A 64 -9.43 -5.67 4.15
C TRP A 64 -9.69 -4.22 3.71
N GLY A 65 -10.98 -3.84 3.56
CA GLY A 65 -11.38 -2.47 3.25
C GLY A 65 -11.55 -2.16 1.77
N PHE A 66 -11.34 -3.12 0.87
CA PHE A 66 -11.67 -2.93 -0.56
C PHE A 66 -13.20 -2.98 -0.73
N ARG A 67 -13.81 -1.82 -0.72
CA ARG A 67 -15.27 -1.66 -0.77
C ARG A 67 -15.67 -0.89 -2.01
N THR A 68 -16.72 -1.37 -2.67
CA THR A 68 -17.30 -0.73 -3.86
C THR A 68 -18.60 0.00 -3.53
N ASP A 69 -19.23 -0.31 -2.40
CA ASP A 69 -20.52 0.22 -1.97
C ASP A 69 -20.53 1.74 -1.74
N ASN A 70 -19.41 2.32 -1.32
CA ASN A 70 -19.25 3.76 -1.11
C ASN A 70 -18.26 4.43 -2.07
N PHE A 71 -17.78 3.71 -3.08
CA PHE A 71 -16.71 4.17 -3.99
C PHE A 71 -17.03 5.52 -4.65
N LYS A 72 -18.25 5.68 -5.20
CA LYS A 72 -18.66 6.92 -5.85
C LYS A 72 -18.67 8.13 -4.90
N ILE A 73 -19.09 7.90 -3.64
CA ILE A 73 -19.15 8.94 -2.61
C ILE A 73 -17.74 9.39 -2.23
N VAL A 74 -16.86 8.42 -1.99
CA VAL A 74 -15.45 8.69 -1.63
C VAL A 74 -14.73 9.35 -2.79
N LEU A 75 -14.91 8.83 -4.01
CA LEU A 75 -14.29 9.38 -5.21
C LEU A 75 -14.67 10.87 -5.40
N ARG A 76 -15.96 11.21 -5.29
CA ARG A 76 -16.42 12.61 -5.40
C ARG A 76 -15.77 13.54 -4.37
N LYS A 77 -15.47 13.04 -3.18
CA LYS A 77 -14.82 13.82 -2.11
C LYS A 77 -13.32 13.98 -2.34
N VAL A 78 -12.65 12.97 -2.86
CA VAL A 78 -11.17 12.93 -3.01
C VAL A 78 -10.73 13.49 -4.36
N LEU A 79 -11.53 13.30 -5.40
CA LEU A 79 -11.18 13.71 -6.77
C LEU A 79 -10.80 15.20 -6.92
N PRO A 80 -11.51 16.17 -6.31
CA PRO A 80 -11.14 17.58 -6.41
C PRO A 80 -9.73 17.85 -5.88
N PHE A 81 -9.37 17.24 -4.74
CA PHE A 81 -8.03 17.38 -4.17
C PHE A 81 -6.95 16.70 -5.02
N GLY A 82 -7.26 15.54 -5.58
CA GLY A 82 -6.39 14.85 -6.52
C GLY A 82 -6.13 15.68 -7.78
N LEU A 83 -7.18 16.24 -8.37
CA LEU A 83 -7.06 17.11 -9.56
C LEU A 83 -6.25 18.38 -9.24
N LEU A 84 -6.52 19.02 -8.10
CA LEU A 84 -5.76 20.20 -7.67
C LEU A 84 -4.27 19.87 -7.51
N SER A 85 -3.94 18.72 -6.92
CA SER A 85 -2.57 18.27 -6.79
C SER A 85 -1.89 18.04 -8.13
N VAL A 86 -2.57 17.40 -9.07
CA VAL A 86 -2.04 17.18 -10.43
C VAL A 86 -1.78 18.52 -11.14
N ILE A 87 -2.72 19.46 -11.06
CA ILE A 87 -2.55 20.80 -11.63
C ILE A 87 -1.36 21.52 -10.99
N ALA A 88 -1.26 21.49 -9.66
CA ALA A 88 -0.17 22.12 -8.94
C ALA A 88 1.20 21.55 -9.35
N PHE A 89 1.35 20.23 -9.41
CA PHE A 89 2.59 19.59 -9.86
C PHE A 89 2.91 19.90 -11.33
N PHE A 90 1.90 19.94 -12.18
CA PHE A 90 2.09 20.32 -13.58
C PHE A 90 2.58 21.77 -13.72
N CYS A 91 1.98 22.72 -12.98
CA CYS A 91 2.43 24.11 -12.97
C CYS A 91 3.86 24.25 -12.44
N ILE A 92 4.22 23.53 -11.36
CA ILE A 92 5.58 23.53 -10.83
C ILE A 92 6.56 22.97 -11.88
N GLY A 93 6.20 21.87 -12.53
CA GLY A 93 7.03 21.26 -13.56
C GLY A 93 7.24 22.19 -14.78
N LEU A 94 6.20 22.94 -15.19
CA LEU A 94 6.32 23.98 -16.23
C LEU A 94 7.27 25.09 -15.78
N TYR A 95 7.09 25.61 -14.56
CA TYR A 95 7.92 26.69 -14.02
C TYR A 95 9.40 26.29 -13.93
N GLN A 96 9.68 25.03 -13.55
CA GLN A 96 11.03 24.51 -13.45
C GLN A 96 11.63 24.04 -14.79
N GLY A 97 10.86 24.06 -15.89
CA GLY A 97 11.29 23.51 -17.16
C GLY A 97 11.62 21.99 -17.12
N SER A 98 11.06 21.29 -16.11
CA SER A 98 11.38 19.88 -15.86
C SER A 98 10.44 18.90 -16.54
N ILE A 99 9.43 19.39 -17.28
CA ILE A 99 8.48 18.52 -17.98
C ILE A 99 9.17 17.95 -19.23
N ASN A 100 9.50 16.67 -19.15
CA ASN A 100 10.00 15.91 -20.28
C ASN A 100 9.08 14.71 -20.54
N ILE A 101 8.23 14.84 -21.56
CA ILE A 101 7.27 13.80 -21.92
C ILE A 101 7.99 12.79 -22.82
N THR A 102 8.45 11.71 -22.22
CA THR A 102 9.06 10.57 -22.91
C THR A 102 8.19 9.33 -22.76
N TRP A 103 8.44 8.31 -23.57
CA TRP A 103 7.72 7.04 -23.49
C TRP A 103 7.82 6.35 -22.08
N HIS A 104 8.85 6.68 -21.31
CA HIS A 104 9.04 6.20 -19.93
C HIS A 104 7.91 6.63 -18.97
N ILE A 105 7.13 7.66 -19.33
CA ILE A 105 6.03 8.11 -18.48
C ILE A 105 4.90 7.07 -18.39
N ILE A 106 4.73 6.25 -19.44
CA ILE A 106 3.66 5.23 -19.49
C ILE A 106 3.84 4.16 -18.40
N PRO A 107 5.00 3.48 -18.26
CA PRO A 107 5.23 2.57 -17.15
C PRO A 107 5.06 3.23 -15.78
N ILE A 108 5.49 4.49 -15.65
CA ILE A 108 5.35 5.24 -14.40
C ILE A 108 3.87 5.42 -14.06
N LEU A 109 3.04 5.89 -14.99
CA LEU A 109 1.61 6.11 -14.78
C LEU A 109 0.83 4.83 -14.43
N ILE A 110 1.33 3.66 -14.82
CA ILE A 110 0.71 2.37 -14.49
C ILE A 110 1.25 1.81 -13.18
N LEU A 111 2.58 1.77 -13.05
CA LEU A 111 3.23 1.09 -11.91
C LEU A 111 3.12 1.88 -10.61
N TYR A 112 3.17 3.22 -10.63
CA TYR A 112 3.06 4.02 -9.41
C TYR A 112 1.68 3.90 -8.74
N PRO A 113 0.54 4.04 -9.45
CA PRO A 113 -0.75 3.79 -8.83
C PRO A 113 -0.91 2.34 -8.33
N ALA A 114 -0.47 1.36 -9.11
CA ALA A 114 -0.52 -0.04 -8.70
C ALA A 114 0.31 -0.29 -7.44
N TRP A 115 1.53 0.22 -7.40
CA TRP A 115 2.39 0.15 -6.22
C TRP A 115 1.79 0.89 -5.02
N GLY A 116 1.22 2.10 -5.22
CA GLY A 116 0.54 2.85 -4.17
C GLY A 116 -0.64 2.09 -3.56
N ILE A 117 -1.45 1.40 -4.36
CA ILE A 117 -2.54 0.55 -3.88
C ILE A 117 -1.99 -0.61 -3.04
N ILE A 118 -0.93 -1.28 -3.50
CA ILE A 118 -0.26 -2.35 -2.74
C ILE A 118 0.30 -1.81 -1.42
N GLN A 119 1.01 -0.69 -1.42
CA GLN A 119 1.54 -0.08 -0.20
C GLN A 119 0.44 0.24 0.81
N GLN A 120 -0.67 0.82 0.38
CA GLN A 120 -1.81 1.10 1.26
C GLN A 120 -2.44 -0.19 1.81
N PHE A 121 -2.56 -1.22 1.00
CA PHE A 121 -3.00 -2.54 1.44
C PHE A 121 -2.06 -3.13 2.51
N LEU A 122 -0.76 -3.09 2.30
CA LEU A 122 0.23 -3.60 3.24
C LEU A 122 0.17 -2.85 4.58
N LEU A 123 0.09 -1.53 4.52
CA LEU A 123 0.12 -0.70 5.71
C LEU A 123 -1.20 -0.76 6.49
N ILE A 124 -2.34 -0.59 5.82
CA ILE A 124 -3.64 -0.45 6.48
C ILE A 124 -4.24 -1.82 6.77
N ALA A 125 -4.32 -2.71 5.78
CA ALA A 125 -4.99 -3.98 5.96
C ALA A 125 -4.12 -5.02 6.69
N LEU A 126 -2.88 -5.20 6.23
CA LEU A 126 -2.01 -6.26 6.76
C LEU A 126 -1.17 -5.83 7.97
N THR A 127 -0.94 -4.53 8.18
CA THR A 127 -0.24 -4.05 9.38
C THR A 127 -1.25 -3.56 10.42
N ALA A 128 -1.86 -2.39 10.21
CA ALA A 128 -2.74 -1.79 11.21
C ALA A 128 -3.95 -2.67 11.53
N GLY A 129 -4.62 -3.24 10.52
CA GLY A 129 -5.78 -4.12 10.69
C GLY A 129 -5.44 -5.40 11.45
N ASN A 130 -4.32 -6.06 11.11
CA ASN A 130 -3.89 -7.23 11.84
C ASN A 130 -3.49 -6.93 13.28
N MET A 131 -2.81 -5.80 13.55
CA MET A 131 -2.50 -5.36 14.92
C MET A 131 -3.77 -5.09 15.73
N GLN A 132 -4.78 -4.45 15.13
CA GLN A 132 -6.04 -4.14 15.79
C GLN A 132 -6.83 -5.40 16.18
N ASP A 133 -6.76 -6.43 15.34
CA ASP A 133 -7.58 -7.64 15.47
C ASP A 133 -6.84 -8.83 16.12
N LEU A 134 -5.62 -8.62 16.67
CA LEU A 134 -4.92 -9.64 17.43
C LEU A 134 -5.75 -10.05 18.65
N LYS A 135 -6.16 -11.33 18.68
CA LYS A 135 -6.94 -11.88 19.79
C LYS A 135 -6.06 -12.00 21.03
N GLY A 136 -6.60 -11.55 22.16
CA GLY A 136 -5.89 -11.62 23.45
C GLY A 136 -5.01 -10.40 23.77
N GLN A 137 -4.75 -9.52 22.82
CA GLN A 137 -4.02 -8.27 23.05
C GLN A 137 -4.80 -7.11 22.43
N ARG A 138 -5.42 -6.29 23.27
CA ARG A 138 -5.98 -5.00 22.83
C ARG A 138 -4.87 -3.97 22.80
N LEU A 139 -4.17 -3.89 21.66
CA LEU A 139 -3.22 -2.80 21.46
C LEU A 139 -3.94 -1.45 21.44
N ASN A 140 -3.35 -0.45 22.08
CA ASN A 140 -3.87 0.92 22.04
C ASN A 140 -3.85 1.42 20.59
N LYS A 141 -4.94 2.08 20.16
CA LYS A 141 -5.04 2.69 18.82
C LYS A 141 -3.85 3.60 18.51
N THR A 142 -3.39 4.36 19.48
CA THR A 142 -2.21 5.23 19.33
C THR A 142 -0.96 4.43 18.97
N ILE A 143 -0.73 3.28 19.60
CA ILE A 143 0.42 2.40 19.28
C ILE A 143 0.32 1.88 17.84
N ILE A 144 -0.87 1.47 17.40
CA ILE A 144 -1.09 1.00 16.03
C ILE A 144 -0.80 2.11 15.02
N ILE A 145 -1.31 3.32 15.27
CA ILE A 145 -1.08 4.48 14.41
C ILE A 145 0.41 4.83 14.37
N LEU A 146 1.06 4.95 15.52
CA LEU A 146 2.49 5.29 15.60
C LEU A 146 3.35 4.25 14.90
N PHE A 147 3.11 2.95 15.15
CA PHE A 147 3.86 1.88 14.51
C PHE A 147 3.69 1.91 12.99
N SER A 148 2.45 2.05 12.50
CA SER A 148 2.17 2.13 11.06
C SER A 148 2.79 3.37 10.42
N ALA A 149 2.75 4.52 11.10
CA ALA A 149 3.37 5.75 10.64
C ALA A 149 4.91 5.64 10.60
N LEU A 150 5.53 5.06 11.63
CA LEU A 150 6.97 4.82 11.67
C LEU A 150 7.41 3.85 10.58
N LEU A 151 6.68 2.76 10.37
CA LEU A 151 6.96 1.80 9.29
C LEU A 151 6.88 2.51 7.93
N PHE A 152 5.84 3.31 7.69
CA PHE A 152 5.70 4.07 6.46
C PHE A 152 6.84 5.09 6.29
N ALA A 153 7.13 5.87 7.33
CA ALA A 153 8.18 6.87 7.29
C ALA A 153 9.56 6.24 7.03
N SER A 154 9.88 5.13 7.71
CA SER A 154 11.17 4.45 7.54
C SER A 154 11.40 4.00 6.09
N VAL A 155 10.36 3.49 5.41
CA VAL A 155 10.47 3.04 4.01
C VAL A 155 10.62 4.21 3.03
N HIS A 156 10.17 5.41 3.41
CA HIS A 156 10.23 6.60 2.55
C HIS A 156 11.35 7.56 2.93
N PHE A 157 12.12 7.23 3.97
CA PHE A 157 13.24 8.08 4.37
C PHE A 157 14.31 8.06 3.26
N PRO A 158 14.77 9.23 2.78
CA PRO A 158 15.85 9.31 1.82
C PRO A 158 17.17 8.94 2.50
N PHE A 159 17.87 7.97 1.96
CA PHE A 159 19.28 7.72 2.25
C PHE A 159 20.12 8.24 1.11
#